data_d7559ac7f37b7ca858f3099fd18409d2
#
_entry.id   d7559ac7f37b7ca858f3099fd18409d2
#
_cell.length_a   1.000
_cell.length_b   1.000
_cell.length_c   1.000
_cell.angle_alpha   90.00
_cell.angle_beta   90.00
_cell.angle_gamma   90.00
#
_symmetry.space_group_name_H-M   'P 1'
#
loop_
_entity.id
_entity.type
_entity.pdbx_description
1 polymer ?
#
loop_
_entity_poly.entity_id
_entity_poly.type
_entity_poly.pdbx_seq_one_letter_code
_entity_poly.pdbx_strand_id
1 'polypeptide(L)'
;DFLDNINNQVNIPSSICPGISQLMDARTTFLTNYWSSFTQPNISNIQTLPNSSQIFGNDLTITAQIQDANYAMLAYRFGENMPFRNIQMYDDGNHNDGAANDGVYGVIINNCSNSIDYYLYAESSDEGIFSPKRAAYEFYTLTTKVPQSTLVINEVMANNQTTVMDETGDYDDWIE
;
A
#
# COMPACT_ATOMS: atom_id res chain seq x y z
N ASP A 1 37.04 -28.62 -33.64
CA ASP A 1 35.76 -28.23 -34.21
C ASP A 1 35.40 -26.81 -33.80
N PHE A 2 34.75 -26.05 -34.69
CA PHE A 2 34.44 -24.61 -34.42
C PHE A 2 33.55 -24.43 -33.21
N LEU A 3 32.60 -25.30 -33.01
CA LEU A 3 31.66 -25.24 -31.88
C LEU A 3 32.35 -25.63 -30.55
N ASP A 4 33.29 -26.53 -30.58
CA ASP A 4 34.10 -26.87 -29.38
C ASP A 4 34.98 -25.71 -28.94
N ASN A 5 35.49 -24.94 -29.89
CA ASN A 5 36.28 -23.75 -29.59
C ASN A 5 35.45 -22.60 -29.04
N ILE A 6 34.13 -22.52 -29.37
CA ILE A 6 33.25 -21.55 -28.81
C ILE A 6 32.84 -21.88 -27.35
N ASN A 7 32.68 -23.17 -27.07
CA ASN A 7 32.20 -23.64 -25.76
C ASN A 7 33.33 -23.95 -24.77
N ASN A 8 34.53 -24.25 -25.26
CA ASN A 8 35.64 -24.65 -24.44
C ASN A 8 36.74 -23.58 -24.39
N GLN A 9 37.64 -23.76 -23.43
CA GLN A 9 38.79 -22.93 -23.28
C GLN A 9 39.78 -23.10 -24.46
N VAL A 10 40.14 -21.98 -25.10
CA VAL A 10 41.13 -21.98 -26.18
C VAL A 10 42.47 -21.51 -25.66
N ASN A 11 43.47 -22.33 -25.85
CA ASN A 11 44.86 -22.03 -25.46
C ASN A 11 45.56 -21.25 -26.57
N ILE A 12 45.93 -19.99 -26.32
CA ILE A 12 46.74 -19.17 -27.22
C ILE A 12 48.16 -18.99 -26.60
N PRO A 13 49.22 -18.83 -27.42
CA PRO A 13 50.62 -18.88 -26.95
C PRO A 13 51.00 -17.95 -25.80
N SER A 14 50.17 -16.97 -25.43
CA SER A 14 50.46 -16.04 -24.33
C SER A 14 49.27 -15.78 -23.40
N SER A 15 48.12 -16.41 -23.61
CA SER A 15 46.92 -16.23 -22.78
C SER A 15 45.91 -17.35 -22.95
N ILE A 16 45.04 -17.50 -21.98
CA ILE A 16 43.93 -18.45 -22.01
C ILE A 16 42.66 -17.66 -22.26
N CYS A 17 41.96 -17.97 -23.34
CA CYS A 17 40.62 -17.43 -23.60
C CYS A 17 39.57 -18.45 -23.18
N PRO A 18 38.71 -18.14 -22.20
CA PRO A 18 37.62 -19.03 -21.86
C PRO A 18 36.60 -19.13 -23.01
N GLY A 19 36.10 -20.33 -23.25
CA GLY A 19 34.96 -20.52 -24.15
C GLY A 19 33.68 -19.86 -23.60
N ILE A 20 32.69 -19.67 -24.45
CA ILE A 20 31.41 -19.02 -24.09
C ILE A 20 30.76 -19.74 -22.91
N SER A 21 30.71 -21.07 -22.91
CA SER A 21 30.15 -21.86 -21.81
C SER A 21 30.85 -21.55 -20.49
N GLN A 22 32.16 -21.61 -20.45
CA GLN A 22 32.95 -21.34 -19.23
C GLN A 22 32.76 -19.91 -18.73
N LEU A 23 32.71 -18.94 -19.66
CA LEU A 23 32.45 -17.55 -19.32
C LEU A 23 31.04 -17.36 -18.73
N MET A 24 30.05 -18.00 -19.32
CA MET A 24 28.66 -17.92 -18.86
C MET A 24 28.45 -18.62 -17.52
N ASP A 25 29.09 -19.77 -17.30
CA ASP A 25 29.03 -20.50 -16.02
C ASP A 25 29.68 -19.69 -14.91
N ALA A 26 30.84 -19.12 -15.15
CA ALA A 26 31.51 -18.24 -14.19
C ALA A 26 30.69 -16.99 -13.86
N ARG A 27 30.08 -16.38 -14.89
CA ARG A 27 29.21 -15.20 -14.73
C ARG A 27 27.93 -15.54 -13.97
N THR A 28 27.31 -16.67 -14.28
CA THR A 28 26.10 -17.14 -13.60
C THR A 28 26.40 -17.40 -12.12
N THR A 29 27.49 -18.09 -11.83
CA THR A 29 27.91 -18.35 -10.45
C THR A 29 28.18 -17.06 -9.70
N PHE A 30 28.90 -16.10 -10.32
CA PHE A 30 29.17 -14.81 -9.71
C PHE A 30 27.86 -14.05 -9.41
N LEU A 31 26.96 -13.94 -10.40
CA LEU A 31 25.70 -13.21 -10.23
C LEU A 31 24.80 -13.87 -9.18
N THR A 32 24.71 -15.20 -9.17
CA THR A 32 23.91 -15.92 -8.17
C THR A 32 24.42 -15.66 -6.76
N ASN A 33 25.75 -15.75 -6.55
CA ASN A 33 26.36 -15.50 -5.25
C ASN A 33 26.22 -14.01 -4.85
N TYR A 34 26.37 -13.11 -5.80
CA TYR A 34 26.23 -11.67 -5.56
C TYR A 34 24.81 -11.31 -5.08
N TRP A 35 23.77 -11.80 -5.78
CA TRP A 35 22.39 -11.57 -5.38
C TRP A 35 22.03 -12.23 -4.04
N SER A 36 22.57 -13.40 -3.74
CA SER A 36 22.31 -14.09 -2.48
C SER A 36 22.94 -13.40 -1.25
N SER A 37 23.83 -12.44 -1.47
CA SER A 37 24.45 -11.65 -0.39
C SER A 37 23.61 -10.46 0.05
N PHE A 38 22.58 -10.08 -0.71
CA PHE A 38 21.71 -8.96 -0.37
C PHE A 38 20.60 -9.40 0.58
N THR A 39 20.33 -8.55 1.54
CA THR A 39 19.21 -8.72 2.46
C THR A 39 17.98 -8.04 1.86
N GLN A 40 17.04 -8.84 1.38
CA GLN A 40 15.80 -8.34 0.83
C GLN A 40 14.74 -8.25 1.93
N PRO A 41 14.11 -7.09 2.13
CA PRO A 41 12.97 -6.97 3.04
C PRO A 41 11.80 -7.83 2.60
N ASN A 42 10.95 -8.20 3.55
CA ASN A 42 9.72 -8.91 3.30
C ASN A 42 8.54 -8.21 3.97
N ILE A 43 7.50 -7.87 3.22
CA ILE A 43 6.26 -7.29 3.72
C ILE A 43 5.16 -8.34 3.63
N SER A 44 4.51 -8.63 4.75
CA SER A 44 3.45 -9.63 4.86
C SER A 44 2.39 -9.21 5.88
N ASN A 45 1.29 -9.95 5.96
CA ASN A 45 0.24 -9.79 6.97
C ASN A 45 -0.23 -8.33 7.14
N ILE A 46 -0.55 -7.65 6.03
CA ILE A 46 -1.07 -6.28 6.06
C ILE A 46 -2.48 -6.30 6.62
N GLN A 47 -2.73 -5.50 7.64
CA GLN A 47 -4.03 -5.38 8.29
C GLN A 47 -4.47 -3.94 8.45
N THR A 48 -5.77 -3.73 8.56
CA THR A 48 -6.37 -2.41 8.74
C THR A 48 -7.38 -2.44 9.89
N LEU A 49 -7.37 -1.40 10.71
CA LEU A 49 -8.30 -1.23 11.81
C LEU A 49 -8.76 0.23 11.88
N PRO A 50 -10.08 0.52 11.84
CA PRO A 50 -11.18 -0.42 11.62
C PRO A 50 -11.17 -0.99 10.20
N ASN A 51 -11.97 -2.03 9.98
CA ASN A 51 -12.13 -2.58 8.64
C ASN A 51 -12.89 -1.59 7.72
N SER A 52 -12.86 -1.81 6.41
CA SER A 52 -13.31 -0.87 5.38
C SER A 52 -14.72 -0.27 5.57
N SER A 53 -15.60 -0.92 6.32
CA SER A 53 -16.98 -0.44 6.51
C SER A 53 -17.12 0.63 7.60
N GLN A 54 -16.11 0.87 8.42
CA GLN A 54 -16.15 1.73 9.60
C GLN A 54 -15.14 2.89 9.57
N ILE A 55 -14.49 3.14 8.43
CA ILE A 55 -13.39 4.11 8.34
C ILE A 55 -13.90 5.56 8.38
N PHE A 56 -15.12 5.83 7.87
CA PHE A 56 -15.61 7.20 7.73
C PHE A 56 -15.62 7.96 9.07
N GLY A 57 -14.88 9.06 9.11
CA GLY A 57 -14.76 9.94 10.29
C GLY A 57 -13.92 9.38 11.43
N ASN A 58 -13.31 8.20 11.25
CA ASN A 58 -12.44 7.56 12.24
C ASN A 58 -10.98 7.56 11.80
N ASP A 59 -10.11 7.34 12.77
CA ASP A 59 -8.71 7.09 12.50
C ASP A 59 -8.53 5.67 11.93
N LEU A 60 -7.66 5.55 10.94
CA LEU A 60 -7.31 4.30 10.30
C LEU A 60 -5.92 3.89 10.73
N THR A 61 -5.81 2.75 11.39
CA THR A 61 -4.52 2.10 11.63
C THR A 61 -4.24 1.11 10.51
N ILE A 62 -3.04 1.15 9.96
CA ILE A 62 -2.53 0.15 9.03
C ILE A 62 -1.29 -0.47 9.65
N THR A 63 -1.29 -1.79 9.77
CA THR A 63 -0.15 -2.56 10.27
C THR A 63 0.32 -3.57 9.24
N ALA A 64 1.60 -3.93 9.30
CA ALA A 64 2.19 -4.97 8.46
C ALA A 64 3.34 -5.64 9.18
N GLN A 65 3.50 -6.94 8.97
CA GLN A 65 4.70 -7.63 9.40
C GLN A 65 5.81 -7.38 8.37
N ILE A 66 6.91 -6.78 8.82
CA ILE A 66 8.03 -6.39 7.98
C ILE A 66 9.30 -6.98 8.59
N GLN A 67 10.02 -7.75 7.80
CA GLN A 67 11.27 -8.40 8.19
C GLN A 67 12.42 -7.81 7.38
N ASP A 68 13.61 -7.83 7.98
CA ASP A 68 14.87 -7.43 7.33
C ASP A 68 14.83 -6.01 6.73
N ALA A 69 14.11 -5.09 7.36
CA ALA A 69 14.03 -3.69 6.94
C ALA A 69 14.64 -2.75 7.98
N ASN A 70 15.29 -1.70 7.51
CA ASN A 70 15.79 -0.58 8.32
C ASN A 70 14.82 0.60 8.30
N TYR A 71 13.95 0.64 7.30
CA TYR A 71 12.96 1.69 7.13
C TYR A 71 11.69 1.14 6.49
N ALA A 72 10.55 1.62 6.94
CA ALA A 72 9.26 1.31 6.36
C ALA A 72 8.39 2.56 6.26
N MET A 73 7.63 2.67 5.18
CA MET A 73 6.66 3.75 4.99
C MET A 73 5.38 3.27 4.34
N LEU A 74 4.31 3.98 4.63
CA LEU A 74 3.05 3.91 3.92
C LEU A 74 2.93 5.13 3.01
N ALA A 75 2.57 4.91 1.75
CA ALA A 75 2.10 5.95 0.86
C ALA A 75 0.59 5.82 0.71
N TYR A 76 -0.14 6.92 0.88
CA TYR A 76 -1.60 6.93 0.80
C TYR A 76 -2.14 8.19 0.12
N ARG A 77 -3.36 8.09 -0.41
CA ARG A 77 -4.10 9.23 -0.96
C ARG A 77 -5.60 9.07 -0.71
N PHE A 78 -6.29 10.18 -0.63
CA PHE A 78 -7.75 10.22 -0.55
C PHE A 78 -8.34 10.52 -1.93
N GLY A 79 -8.80 9.47 -2.62
CA GLY A 79 -9.37 9.56 -3.97
C GLY A 79 -8.33 9.54 -5.10
N GLU A 80 -8.77 9.14 -6.27
CA GLU A 80 -7.93 8.80 -7.43
C GLU A 80 -7.11 9.97 -7.98
N ASN A 81 -7.61 11.21 -7.86
CA ASN A 81 -6.98 12.40 -8.43
C ASN A 81 -6.02 13.12 -7.48
N MET A 82 -5.81 12.59 -6.28
CA MET A 82 -4.92 13.20 -5.30
C MET A 82 -3.53 12.56 -5.34
N PRO A 83 -2.47 13.35 -5.13
CA PRO A 83 -1.12 12.79 -5.03
C PRO A 83 -0.98 11.92 -3.78
N PHE A 84 -0.15 10.89 -3.86
CA PHE A 84 0.22 10.10 -2.71
C PHE A 84 1.04 10.93 -1.71
N ARG A 85 0.74 10.75 -0.44
CA ARG A 85 1.47 11.30 0.71
C ARG A 85 2.18 10.16 1.41
N ASN A 86 3.42 10.39 1.83
CA ASN A 86 4.23 9.39 2.51
C ASN A 86 4.20 9.64 4.02
N ILE A 87 4.06 8.58 4.78
CA ILE A 87 4.14 8.59 6.24
C ILE A 87 4.99 7.40 6.70
N GLN A 88 5.91 7.62 7.63
CA GLN A 88 6.74 6.55 8.16
C GLN A 88 5.91 5.60 9.02
N MET A 89 6.21 4.30 8.92
CA MET A 89 5.69 3.26 9.79
C MET A 89 6.71 2.95 10.87
N TYR A 90 6.24 2.60 12.07
CA TYR A 90 7.08 2.35 13.24
C TYR A 90 6.75 0.99 13.85
N ASP A 91 7.78 0.36 14.43
CA ASP A 91 7.69 -0.83 15.28
C ASP A 91 8.11 -0.41 16.70
N ASP A 92 7.27 0.38 17.35
CA ASP A 92 7.58 1.04 18.62
C ASP A 92 6.56 0.78 19.74
N GLY A 93 5.52 -0.01 19.45
CA GLY A 93 4.45 -0.33 20.39
C GLY A 93 3.44 0.79 20.62
N ASN A 94 3.50 1.90 19.87
CA ASN A 94 2.63 3.07 20.05
C ASN A 94 1.64 3.29 18.90
N HIS A 95 1.84 2.64 17.75
CA HIS A 95 1.04 2.81 16.55
C HIS A 95 0.04 1.66 16.33
N ASN A 96 -0.45 1.06 17.42
CA ASN A 96 -1.27 -0.16 17.42
C ASN A 96 -0.59 -1.35 16.72
N ASP A 97 0.72 -1.36 16.73
CA ASP A 97 1.62 -2.33 16.09
C ASP A 97 1.96 -3.52 17.00
N GLY A 98 1.55 -3.50 18.28
CA GLY A 98 1.82 -4.58 19.23
C GLY A 98 2.90 -4.18 20.22
N ALA A 99 3.96 -4.95 20.29
CA ALA A 99 5.09 -4.67 21.15
C ALA A 99 6.25 -4.08 20.34
N ALA A 100 7.01 -3.18 20.93
CA ALA A 100 8.17 -2.60 20.25
C ALA A 100 9.18 -3.70 19.85
N ASN A 101 9.65 -3.65 18.62
CA ASN A 101 10.62 -4.57 18.01
C ASN A 101 10.10 -6.02 17.87
N ASP A 102 8.81 -6.21 17.63
CA ASP A 102 8.22 -7.51 17.34
C ASP A 102 8.10 -7.81 15.82
N GLY A 103 8.53 -6.87 14.99
CA GLY A 103 8.50 -6.96 13.55
C GLY A 103 7.17 -6.52 12.92
N VAL A 104 6.23 -6.06 13.73
CA VAL A 104 4.97 -5.47 13.25
C VAL A 104 5.13 -3.95 13.22
N TYR A 105 5.03 -3.37 12.05
CA TYR A 105 5.10 -1.94 11.85
C TYR A 105 3.69 -1.36 11.72
N GLY A 106 3.45 -0.24 12.38
CA GLY A 106 2.16 0.43 12.40
C GLY A 106 2.23 1.89 11.99
N VAL A 107 1.09 2.41 11.54
CA VAL A 107 0.86 3.82 11.26
C VAL A 107 -0.61 4.18 11.43
N ILE A 108 -0.88 5.40 11.88
CA ILE A 108 -2.23 5.91 12.09
C ILE A 108 -2.48 7.08 11.14
N ILE A 109 -3.53 6.97 10.34
CA ILE A 109 -4.04 8.04 9.47
C ILE A 109 -5.30 8.60 10.14
N ASN A 110 -5.25 9.87 10.54
CA ASN A 110 -6.33 10.47 11.29
C ASN A 110 -7.47 10.93 10.39
N ASN A 111 -8.71 10.79 10.89
CA ASN A 111 -9.93 11.37 10.32
C ASN A 111 -10.16 11.04 8.85
N CYS A 112 -10.22 9.76 8.52
CA CYS A 112 -10.48 9.28 7.17
C CYS A 112 -11.92 9.56 6.74
N SER A 113 -12.11 10.48 5.79
CA SER A 113 -13.44 10.90 5.30
C SER A 113 -13.80 10.37 3.92
N ASN A 114 -12.85 9.79 3.21
CA ASN A 114 -13.02 9.28 1.84
C ASN A 114 -12.37 7.91 1.68
N SER A 115 -12.64 7.27 0.55
CA SER A 115 -11.87 6.09 0.14
C SER A 115 -10.38 6.40 0.10
N ILE A 116 -9.59 5.45 0.53
CA ILE A 116 -8.14 5.57 0.62
C ILE A 116 -7.47 4.53 -0.27
N ASP A 117 -6.58 4.98 -1.13
CA ASP A 117 -5.63 4.13 -1.85
C ASP A 117 -4.30 4.18 -1.13
N TYR A 118 -3.64 3.04 -0.96
CA TYR A 118 -2.35 2.99 -0.29
C TYR A 118 -1.46 1.86 -0.81
N TYR A 119 -0.17 2.02 -0.60
CA TYR A 119 0.84 0.98 -0.78
C TYR A 119 1.92 1.12 0.29
N LEU A 120 2.64 0.05 0.53
CA LEU A 120 3.74 0.00 1.48
C LEU A 120 5.07 -0.07 0.75
N TYR A 121 6.08 0.51 1.37
CA TYR A 121 7.48 0.39 0.98
C TYR A 121 8.32 0.03 2.20
N ALA A 122 9.26 -0.88 2.02
CA ALA A 122 10.25 -1.21 3.03
C ALA A 122 11.62 -1.36 2.37
N GLU A 123 12.67 -0.92 3.07
CA GLU A 123 14.04 -1.02 2.60
C GLU A 123 15.00 -1.53 3.68
N SER A 124 15.97 -2.31 3.24
CA SER A 124 17.16 -2.67 3.99
C SER A 124 18.32 -1.74 3.60
N SER A 125 19.57 -2.10 3.96
CA SER A 125 20.77 -1.44 3.45
C SER A 125 21.01 -1.68 1.95
N ASP A 126 20.43 -2.75 1.41
CA ASP A 126 20.81 -3.28 0.11
C ASP A 126 19.68 -3.17 -0.92
N GLU A 127 18.46 -3.41 -0.49
CA GLU A 127 17.29 -3.49 -1.37
C GLU A 127 16.06 -2.82 -0.76
N GLY A 128 15.14 -2.40 -1.65
CA GLY A 128 13.82 -1.91 -1.28
C GLY A 128 12.72 -2.68 -2.01
N ILE A 129 11.59 -2.90 -1.34
CA ILE A 129 10.43 -3.55 -1.93
C ILE A 129 9.15 -2.76 -1.74
N PHE A 130 8.22 -2.97 -2.66
CA PHE A 130 6.87 -2.44 -2.57
C PHE A 130 5.85 -3.55 -2.32
N SER A 131 4.77 -3.20 -1.63
CA SER A 131 3.58 -4.03 -1.54
C SER A 131 2.34 -3.18 -1.83
N PRO A 132 1.61 -3.43 -2.95
CA PRO A 132 1.87 -4.41 -4.01
C PRO A 132 3.17 -4.18 -4.76
N LYS A 133 3.73 -5.23 -5.38
CA LYS A 133 5.02 -5.15 -6.10
C LYS A 133 5.06 -4.11 -7.23
N ARG A 134 3.90 -3.80 -7.80
CA ARG A 134 3.74 -2.84 -8.89
C ARG A 134 3.05 -1.56 -8.42
N ALA A 135 3.50 -1.01 -7.28
CA ALA A 135 2.89 0.14 -6.61
C ALA A 135 2.70 1.40 -7.49
N ALA A 136 3.40 1.49 -8.64
CA ALA A 136 3.16 2.54 -9.62
C ALA A 136 1.79 2.43 -10.32
N TYR A 137 1.21 1.22 -10.35
CA TYR A 137 -0.04 0.91 -11.06
C TYR A 137 -1.03 0.12 -10.21
N GLU A 138 -0.57 -0.48 -9.11
CA GLU A 138 -1.36 -1.33 -8.24
C GLU A 138 -1.24 -0.82 -6.80
N PHE A 139 -2.37 -0.67 -6.13
CA PHE A 139 -2.43 -0.26 -4.73
C PHE A 139 -3.61 -0.91 -4.04
N TYR A 140 -3.58 -0.96 -2.74
CA TYR A 140 -4.69 -1.41 -1.93
C TYR A 140 -5.72 -0.28 -1.85
N THR A 141 -7.00 -0.61 -1.93
CA THR A 141 -8.09 0.36 -1.81
C THR A 141 -9.00 -0.02 -0.65
N LEU A 142 -9.24 0.92 0.24
CA LEU A 142 -10.26 0.84 1.27
C LEU A 142 -11.38 1.81 0.93
N THR A 143 -12.57 1.26 0.71
CA THR A 143 -13.75 2.06 0.40
C THR A 143 -14.47 2.41 1.70
N THR A 144 -14.63 3.70 1.97
CA THR A 144 -15.44 4.18 3.10
C THR A 144 -16.93 4.06 2.73
N LYS A 145 -17.71 3.55 3.65
CA LYS A 145 -19.17 3.71 3.55
C LYS A 145 -19.54 4.98 4.31
N VAL A 146 -20.04 5.95 3.60
CA VAL A 146 -20.76 7.08 4.24
C VAL A 146 -21.89 6.45 5.03
N PRO A 147 -22.03 6.72 6.34
CA PRO A 147 -23.21 6.30 7.07
C PRO A 147 -24.43 6.78 6.30
N GLN A 148 -25.30 5.88 5.91
CA GLN A 148 -26.57 6.30 5.34
C GLN A 148 -27.28 7.10 6.44
N SER A 149 -27.52 8.37 6.16
CA SER A 149 -28.35 9.18 7.03
C SER A 149 -29.70 8.48 7.17
N THR A 150 -30.13 8.27 8.40
CA THR A 150 -31.48 7.82 8.67
C THR A 150 -32.51 8.94 8.44
N LEU A 151 -32.02 10.16 8.19
CA LEU A 151 -32.85 11.29 7.82
C LEU A 151 -33.17 11.18 6.34
N VAL A 152 -34.43 10.93 6.05
CA VAL A 152 -35.00 10.86 4.71
C VAL A 152 -36.04 11.96 4.61
N ILE A 153 -36.02 12.76 3.56
CA ILE A 153 -37.16 13.63 3.25
C ILE A 153 -38.28 12.72 2.78
N ASN A 154 -39.33 12.61 3.57
CA ASN A 154 -40.45 11.77 3.27
C ASN A 154 -41.49 12.52 2.41
N GLU A 155 -41.72 13.78 2.71
CA GLU A 155 -42.70 14.61 2.02
C GLU A 155 -42.24 16.07 1.97
N VAL A 156 -42.61 16.76 0.91
CA VAL A 156 -42.37 18.19 0.70
C VAL A 156 -43.65 18.83 0.18
N MET A 157 -44.13 19.82 0.89
CA MET A 157 -45.23 20.67 0.45
C MET A 157 -44.68 22.04 0.09
N ALA A 158 -44.39 22.26 -1.18
CA ALA A 158 -44.00 23.56 -1.71
C ALA A 158 -45.25 24.26 -2.29
N ASN A 159 -45.49 25.48 -1.87
CA ASN A 159 -46.63 26.28 -2.25
C ASN A 159 -47.95 25.77 -1.64
N ASN A 160 -48.01 25.64 -0.31
CA ASN A 160 -49.18 25.30 0.44
C ASN A 160 -50.10 26.53 0.57
N GLN A 161 -51.16 26.60 -0.21
CA GLN A 161 -52.08 27.74 -0.18
C GLN A 161 -53.48 27.37 0.41
N THR A 162 -53.84 26.12 0.42
CA THR A 162 -55.17 25.68 0.80
C THR A 162 -55.27 24.26 1.35
N THR A 163 -54.17 23.53 1.46
CA THR A 163 -54.19 22.08 1.70
C THR A 163 -54.16 21.75 3.19
N VAL A 164 -53.17 22.24 3.91
CA VAL A 164 -52.97 21.96 5.34
C VAL A 164 -52.64 23.27 6.05
N MET A 165 -53.45 23.64 7.04
CA MET A 165 -53.15 24.78 7.93
C MET A 165 -52.30 24.33 9.09
N ASP A 166 -51.43 25.22 9.55
CA ASP A 166 -50.71 25.06 10.80
C ASP A 166 -51.55 25.35 12.03
N GLU A 167 -50.97 25.30 13.21
CA GLU A 167 -51.64 25.54 14.50
C GLU A 167 -52.13 26.99 14.68
N THR A 168 -51.57 27.92 13.90
CA THR A 168 -51.94 29.34 13.92
C THR A 168 -52.95 29.71 12.86
N GLY A 169 -53.25 28.79 11.97
CA GLY A 169 -54.23 28.94 10.90
C GLY A 169 -53.62 29.41 9.57
N ASP A 170 -52.30 29.37 9.45
CA ASP A 170 -51.61 29.78 8.27
C ASP A 170 -51.28 28.56 7.36
N TYR A 171 -51.10 28.82 6.07
CA TYR A 171 -50.75 27.81 5.09
C TYR A 171 -49.26 27.97 4.71
N ASP A 172 -48.38 27.44 5.56
CA ASP A 172 -46.95 27.46 5.32
C ASP A 172 -46.46 26.30 4.49
N ASP A 173 -45.37 26.49 3.76
CA ASP A 173 -44.64 25.40 3.09
C ASP A 173 -43.88 24.57 4.14
N TRP A 174 -43.87 23.24 3.97
CA TRP A 174 -43.24 22.36 4.95
C TRP A 174 -42.49 21.19 4.29
N ILE A 175 -41.59 20.60 5.06
CA ILE A 175 -40.81 19.41 4.73
C ILE A 175 -40.88 18.46 5.91
N GLU A 176 -41.24 17.19 5.63
CA GLU A 176 -41.26 16.10 6.60
C GLU A 176 -40.21 15.00 6.29
#